data_ec8f1dfa5fc87aa3ece80bb70835fd16
#
_entry.id   ec8f1dfa5fc87aa3ece80bb70835fd16
#
_cell.length_a   1.000
_cell.length_b   1.000
_cell.length_c   1.000
_cell.angle_alpha   90.00
_cell.angle_beta   90.00
_cell.angle_gamma   90.00
#
_symmetry.space_group_name_H-M   'P 1'
#
loop_
_entity.id
_entity.type
_entity.pdbx_description
1 polymer ?
#
loop_
_entity_poly.entity_id
_entity_poly.type
_entity_poly.pdbx_seq_one_letter_code
_entity_poly.pdbx_strand_id
1 'polypeptide(L)'
;MNKKIIFFSLTVFITTIFSLFANDPPEVVIIGPEFHEQQYFVEELNIIANELGIKIKYEPVPDAETFIIDNPNSSSSIAIIPNPQGVVNLAERKLIYSLDDVLVDNNSIFNLYPNHLISIVSHEDSIYGGWTRLFPNSLIWYDISKFEQHNVKFDSFETLLKGTKKIADKGISPWCANSESSASTGWVQTNWMEDVLLTKYGPEVYDEWSKLKINASNIKIFLSIKHIEDFIFYDNHIYNGPGSIINKEFRNLPKVLLDDSTECFMSWSGHYFRYYIPEDSQYLKDFAVTNVPKINFENSVVGIGDNIVLIKDNELSKKVISKILSKNFGVTWSSYQDTEFISANQNFNKQIINNELTKYEYSIVHDALQKDSFRYDASEIMARPIGSNLLWELFKEYIREGPQNLVKLLNELDKQI
;
A
#
# COMPACT_ATOMS: atom_id res chain seq x y z
N MET A 1 81.75 -37.39 50.56
CA MET A 1 81.20 -36.07 50.16
C MET A 1 80.43 -36.25 48.84
N ASN A 2 79.12 -36.45 48.91
CA ASN A 2 78.33 -36.65 47.74
C ASN A 2 77.58 -35.36 47.42
N LYS A 3 77.85 -34.73 46.24
CA LYS A 3 77.12 -33.62 45.75
C LYS A 3 75.93 -34.16 44.94
N LYS A 4 74.72 -33.93 45.42
CA LYS A 4 73.46 -34.15 44.65
C LYS A 4 73.27 -32.96 43.76
N ILE A 5 73.22 -33.21 42.45
CA ILE A 5 72.78 -32.25 41.42
C ILE A 5 71.29 -32.34 41.32
N ILE A 6 70.60 -31.26 41.62
CA ILE A 6 69.17 -31.14 41.46
C ILE A 6 68.92 -30.56 40.04
N PHE A 7 68.32 -31.36 39.16
CA PHE A 7 67.77 -30.89 37.85
C PHE A 7 66.42 -30.21 38.06
N PHE A 8 66.38 -28.93 37.79
CA PHE A 8 65.13 -28.20 37.69
C PHE A 8 64.59 -28.32 36.24
N SER A 9 63.51 -29.10 36.05
CA SER A 9 62.80 -29.16 34.78
C SER A 9 61.91 -27.96 34.69
N LEU A 10 62.21 -27.04 33.77
CA LEU A 10 61.38 -25.86 33.45
C LEU A 10 60.36 -26.27 32.38
N THR A 11 59.16 -26.66 32.82
CA THR A 11 58.05 -26.94 31.91
C THR A 11 57.48 -25.60 31.46
N VAL A 12 57.76 -25.18 30.22
CA VAL A 12 57.18 -24.01 29.60
C VAL A 12 55.77 -24.40 29.13
N PHE A 13 54.71 -23.93 29.82
CA PHE A 13 53.34 -23.99 29.35
C PHE A 13 53.16 -22.90 28.28
N ILE A 14 53.19 -23.30 27.00
CA ILE A 14 52.75 -22.43 25.90
C ILE A 14 51.24 -22.48 25.91
N THR A 15 50.59 -21.53 26.59
CA THR A 15 49.18 -21.24 26.42
C THR A 15 49.02 -20.52 25.08
N THR A 16 48.66 -21.26 24.06
CA THR A 16 48.12 -20.70 22.81
C THR A 16 46.81 -20.02 23.12
N ILE A 17 46.86 -18.71 23.32
CA ILE A 17 45.65 -17.86 23.31
C ILE A 17 45.17 -17.83 21.87
N PHE A 18 44.23 -18.71 21.52
CA PHE A 18 43.34 -18.50 20.38
C PHE A 18 42.47 -17.28 20.74
N SER A 19 42.93 -16.08 20.40
CA SER A 19 42.06 -14.95 20.27
C SER A 19 41.08 -15.29 19.13
N LEU A 20 39.92 -15.78 19.50
CA LEU A 20 38.74 -15.75 18.66
C LEU A 20 38.50 -14.26 18.34
N PHE A 21 39.02 -13.79 17.22
CA PHE A 21 38.46 -12.62 16.57
C PHE A 21 37.05 -13.06 16.18
N ALA A 22 36.10 -12.80 17.04
CA ALA A 22 34.71 -12.82 16.66
C ALA A 22 34.58 -11.70 15.59
N ASN A 23 34.70 -12.07 14.34
CA ASN A 23 34.32 -11.16 13.27
C ASN A 23 32.87 -10.75 13.58
N ASP A 24 32.61 -9.45 13.60
CA ASP A 24 31.23 -8.96 13.70
C ASP A 24 30.39 -9.69 12.63
N PRO A 25 29.20 -10.16 13.00
CA PRO A 25 28.35 -10.84 12.03
C PRO A 25 28.10 -9.93 10.83
N PRO A 26 28.05 -10.48 9.61
CA PRO A 26 27.80 -9.68 8.42
C PRO A 26 26.45 -8.94 8.55
N GLU A 27 26.40 -7.74 7.98
CA GLU A 27 25.25 -6.84 8.11
C GLU A 27 24.55 -6.63 6.76
N VAL A 28 23.22 -6.63 6.77
CA VAL A 28 22.34 -6.23 5.65
C VAL A 28 21.59 -4.98 6.08
N VAL A 29 21.72 -3.90 5.30
CA VAL A 29 20.99 -2.66 5.52
C VAL A 29 19.81 -2.60 4.56
N ILE A 30 18.61 -2.45 5.12
CA ILE A 30 17.35 -2.27 4.38
C ILE A 30 16.91 -0.82 4.59
N ILE A 31 16.62 -0.11 3.51
CA ILE A 31 16.04 1.24 3.57
C ILE A 31 14.58 1.19 3.11
N GLY A 32 13.78 2.16 3.53
CA GLY A 32 12.37 2.26 3.13
C GLY A 32 11.66 3.40 3.86
N PRO A 33 10.35 3.60 3.63
CA PRO A 33 9.60 4.63 4.32
C PRO A 33 9.44 4.32 5.81
N GLU A 34 9.27 5.35 6.62
CA GLU A 34 8.70 5.19 7.96
C GLU A 34 7.22 4.81 7.83
N PHE A 35 6.75 3.81 8.59
CA PHE A 35 5.36 3.36 8.56
C PHE A 35 4.84 2.98 9.95
N HIS A 36 3.52 2.93 10.09
CA HIS A 36 2.81 2.88 11.37
C HIS A 36 3.25 1.73 12.29
N GLU A 37 3.43 0.52 11.76
CA GLU A 37 3.82 -0.68 12.53
C GLU A 37 5.28 -1.08 12.33
N GLN A 38 6.19 -0.12 12.13
CA GLN A 38 7.60 -0.38 11.85
C GLN A 38 8.26 -1.27 12.91
N GLN A 39 7.84 -1.17 14.18
CA GLN A 39 8.38 -2.00 15.25
C GLN A 39 8.14 -3.51 15.00
N TYR A 40 7.00 -3.90 14.48
CA TYR A 40 6.67 -5.30 14.18
C TYR A 40 7.41 -5.79 12.94
N PHE A 41 7.60 -4.91 11.95
CA PHE A 41 8.46 -5.22 10.80
C PHE A 41 9.91 -5.49 11.25
N VAL A 42 10.47 -4.65 12.12
CA VAL A 42 11.82 -4.83 12.66
C VAL A 42 11.91 -6.11 13.49
N GLU A 43 10.85 -6.51 14.21
CA GLU A 43 10.81 -7.79 14.92
C GLU A 43 10.88 -8.98 13.96
N GLU A 44 10.13 -8.98 12.86
CA GLU A 44 10.24 -10.00 11.80
C GLU A 44 11.65 -10.03 11.19
N LEU A 45 12.27 -8.87 10.96
CA LEU A 45 13.66 -8.81 10.49
C LEU A 45 14.64 -9.41 11.49
N ASN A 46 14.43 -9.22 12.80
CA ASN A 46 15.27 -9.81 13.85
C ASN A 46 15.14 -11.35 13.89
N ILE A 47 13.95 -11.90 13.62
CA ILE A 47 13.75 -13.35 13.48
C ILE A 47 14.61 -13.88 12.32
N ILE A 48 14.54 -13.23 11.16
CA ILE A 48 15.35 -13.58 9.98
C ILE A 48 16.85 -13.45 10.29
N ALA A 49 17.26 -12.35 10.95
CA ALA A 49 18.63 -12.10 11.33
C ALA A 49 19.21 -13.23 12.21
N ASN A 50 18.43 -13.68 13.20
CA ASN A 50 18.81 -14.78 14.10
C ASN A 50 18.91 -16.11 13.34
N GLU A 51 17.97 -16.41 12.43
CA GLU A 51 18.01 -17.63 11.62
C GLU A 51 19.24 -17.69 10.71
N LEU A 52 19.67 -16.55 10.16
CA LEU A 52 20.80 -16.46 9.24
C LEU A 52 22.14 -16.20 9.92
N GLY A 53 22.15 -15.89 11.23
CA GLY A 53 23.37 -15.55 11.99
C GLY A 53 24.00 -14.23 11.54
N ILE A 54 23.20 -13.22 11.22
CA ILE A 54 23.61 -11.92 10.67
C ILE A 54 23.01 -10.76 11.48
N LYS A 55 23.39 -9.53 11.12
CA LYS A 55 22.67 -8.31 11.53
C LYS A 55 21.81 -7.83 10.38
N ILE A 56 20.56 -7.43 10.64
CA ILE A 56 19.72 -6.72 9.70
C ILE A 56 19.33 -5.39 10.34
N LYS A 57 19.57 -4.29 9.63
CA LYS A 57 19.23 -2.94 10.06
C LYS A 57 18.20 -2.35 9.10
N TYR A 58 17.11 -1.82 9.64
CA TYR A 58 16.15 -1.00 8.90
C TYR A 58 16.46 0.48 9.13
N GLU A 59 16.62 1.24 8.05
CA GLU A 59 16.88 2.67 8.08
C GLU A 59 15.74 3.41 7.34
N PRO A 60 14.85 4.11 8.07
CA PRO A 60 13.81 4.91 7.43
C PRO A 60 14.41 6.05 6.61
N VAL A 61 13.89 6.24 5.40
CA VAL A 61 14.21 7.35 4.50
C VAL A 61 12.91 7.92 3.93
N PRO A 62 12.83 9.25 3.70
CA PRO A 62 11.59 9.88 3.23
C PRO A 62 11.11 9.34 1.89
N ASP A 63 12.02 9.05 0.96
CA ASP A 63 11.78 8.50 -0.36
C ASP A 63 12.95 7.60 -0.77
N ALA A 64 12.71 6.30 -0.75
CA ALA A 64 13.78 5.33 -1.00
C ALA A 64 14.25 5.34 -2.46
N GLU A 65 13.38 5.63 -3.43
CA GLU A 65 13.75 5.78 -4.83
C GLU A 65 14.72 6.93 -5.02
N THR A 66 14.37 8.12 -4.55
CA THR A 66 15.26 9.31 -4.59
C THR A 66 16.55 9.05 -3.84
N PHE A 67 16.48 8.42 -2.66
CA PHE A 67 17.68 8.09 -1.88
C PHE A 67 18.66 7.21 -2.66
N ILE A 68 18.18 6.16 -3.36
CA ILE A 68 19.02 5.27 -4.17
C ILE A 68 19.66 6.03 -5.34
N ILE A 69 18.89 6.89 -6.03
CA ILE A 69 19.38 7.71 -7.13
C ILE A 69 20.50 8.65 -6.69
N ASP A 70 20.30 9.33 -5.56
CA ASP A 70 21.24 10.34 -5.06
C ASP A 70 22.46 9.73 -4.34
N ASN A 71 22.35 8.49 -3.85
CA ASN A 71 23.38 7.82 -3.05
C ASN A 71 23.76 6.43 -3.61
N PRO A 72 24.24 6.31 -4.87
CA PRO A 72 24.50 5.02 -5.52
C PRO A 72 25.59 4.19 -4.83
N ASN A 73 26.42 4.80 -3.98
CA ASN A 73 27.49 4.14 -3.22
C ASN A 73 27.12 3.91 -1.73
N SER A 74 25.85 4.02 -1.36
CA SER A 74 25.40 3.79 0.01
C SER A 74 25.70 2.36 0.49
N SER A 75 25.66 2.14 1.81
CA SER A 75 25.78 0.80 2.40
C SER A 75 24.53 -0.06 2.18
N SER A 76 23.38 0.54 1.80
CA SER A 76 22.10 -0.13 1.61
C SER A 76 22.19 -1.27 0.61
N SER A 77 21.59 -2.40 0.96
CA SER A 77 21.62 -3.63 0.16
C SER A 77 20.25 -3.98 -0.42
N ILE A 78 19.21 -3.54 0.26
CA ILE A 78 17.79 -3.83 -0.03
C ILE A 78 17.00 -2.54 0.19
N ALA A 79 15.92 -2.34 -0.55
CA ALA A 79 14.99 -1.25 -0.25
C ALA A 79 13.53 -1.73 -0.28
N ILE A 80 12.67 -1.00 0.45
CA ILE A 80 11.21 -1.05 0.33
C ILE A 80 10.75 0.15 -0.48
N ILE A 81 10.06 -0.12 -1.58
CA ILE A 81 9.53 0.88 -2.52
C ILE A 81 8.00 0.74 -2.56
N PRO A 82 7.23 1.73 -2.08
CA PRO A 82 5.78 1.63 -2.09
C PRO A 82 5.17 1.61 -3.49
N ASN A 83 5.72 2.38 -4.43
CA ASN A 83 5.14 2.49 -5.77
C ASN A 83 5.86 1.62 -6.81
N PRO A 84 5.11 0.87 -7.66
CA PRO A 84 5.69 0.01 -8.70
C PRO A 84 6.50 0.78 -9.74
N GLN A 85 6.07 2.01 -10.07
CA GLN A 85 6.75 2.84 -11.06
C GLN A 85 8.17 3.21 -10.61
N GLY A 86 8.38 3.43 -9.30
CA GLY A 86 9.72 3.63 -8.74
C GLY A 86 10.62 2.41 -8.92
N VAL A 87 10.07 1.19 -8.81
CA VAL A 87 10.81 -0.06 -9.08
C VAL A 87 11.26 -0.10 -10.54
N VAL A 88 10.35 0.19 -11.48
CA VAL A 88 10.66 0.20 -12.93
C VAL A 88 11.70 1.28 -13.25
N ASN A 89 11.55 2.50 -12.72
CA ASN A 89 12.50 3.60 -12.93
C ASN A 89 13.92 3.24 -12.41
N LEU A 90 14.03 2.60 -11.27
CA LEU A 90 15.33 2.15 -10.76
C LEU A 90 15.94 1.02 -11.60
N ALA A 91 15.12 0.11 -12.12
CA ALA A 91 15.54 -0.95 -13.03
C ALA A 91 16.07 -0.40 -14.35
N GLU A 92 15.34 0.52 -15.00
CA GLU A 92 15.74 1.23 -16.21
C GLU A 92 17.10 1.94 -16.05
N ARG A 93 17.33 2.52 -14.87
CA ARG A 93 18.60 3.18 -14.51
C ARG A 93 19.69 2.20 -14.10
N LYS A 94 19.42 0.90 -14.02
CA LYS A 94 20.35 -0.14 -13.56
C LYS A 94 20.89 0.10 -12.15
N LEU A 95 20.04 0.64 -11.27
CA LEU A 95 20.36 0.91 -9.87
C LEU A 95 19.91 -0.20 -8.91
N ILE A 96 19.14 -1.15 -9.43
CA ILE A 96 18.68 -2.36 -8.71
C ILE A 96 18.89 -3.59 -9.60
N TYR A 97 18.91 -4.75 -8.98
CA TYR A 97 19.13 -6.04 -9.62
C TYR A 97 17.85 -6.85 -9.72
N SER A 98 17.77 -7.72 -10.73
CA SER A 98 16.66 -8.67 -10.90
C SER A 98 16.51 -9.60 -9.70
N LEU A 99 15.28 -9.97 -9.41
CA LEU A 99 14.91 -10.97 -8.42
C LEU A 99 14.66 -12.37 -9.05
N ASP A 100 14.92 -12.56 -10.33
CA ASP A 100 14.63 -13.82 -11.03
C ASP A 100 15.29 -15.01 -10.31
N ASP A 101 16.57 -14.90 -9.93
CA ASP A 101 17.30 -15.95 -9.21
C ASP A 101 16.77 -16.21 -7.79
N VAL A 102 16.18 -15.19 -7.16
CA VAL A 102 15.63 -15.31 -5.78
C VAL A 102 14.33 -16.09 -5.78
N LEU A 103 13.59 -16.04 -6.88
CA LEU A 103 12.20 -16.49 -6.97
C LEU A 103 12.06 -17.82 -7.70
N VAL A 104 13.15 -18.34 -8.33
CA VAL A 104 13.12 -19.57 -9.14
C VAL A 104 13.30 -20.86 -8.32
N ASP A 105 13.98 -20.82 -7.17
CA ASP A 105 14.20 -22.02 -6.34
C ASP A 105 13.00 -22.34 -5.43
N ASN A 106 12.09 -23.20 -5.91
CA ASN A 106 10.97 -23.87 -5.23
C ASN A 106 9.60 -23.21 -5.15
N ASN A 107 9.44 -21.93 -5.45
CA ASN A 107 8.12 -21.33 -5.63
C ASN A 107 8.20 -20.32 -6.76
N SER A 108 7.86 -20.72 -7.96
CA SER A 108 7.68 -19.78 -9.06
C SER A 108 6.92 -18.57 -8.54
N ILE A 109 7.42 -17.35 -8.78
CA ILE A 109 6.76 -16.09 -8.38
C ILE A 109 5.27 -16.07 -8.79
N PHE A 110 4.93 -16.76 -9.88
CA PHE A 110 3.54 -16.93 -10.35
C PHE A 110 2.66 -17.73 -9.38
N ASN A 111 3.25 -18.49 -8.44
CA ASN A 111 2.52 -19.13 -7.36
C ASN A 111 2.35 -18.22 -6.14
N LEU A 112 3.08 -17.09 -6.08
CA LEU A 112 3.01 -16.14 -5.00
C LEU A 112 2.06 -14.98 -5.32
N TYR A 113 2.08 -14.50 -6.58
CA TYR A 113 1.37 -13.31 -7.01
C TYR A 113 0.67 -13.51 -8.37
N PRO A 114 -0.47 -12.86 -8.64
CA PRO A 114 -1.07 -12.85 -9.96
C PRO A 114 -0.22 -12.08 -10.98
N ASN A 115 -0.40 -12.39 -12.27
CA ASN A 115 0.38 -11.81 -13.37
C ASN A 115 0.37 -10.29 -13.39
N HIS A 116 -0.74 -9.66 -13.03
CA HIS A 116 -0.81 -8.20 -12.97
C HIS A 116 0.26 -7.62 -12.04
N LEU A 117 0.33 -8.11 -10.79
CA LEU A 117 1.30 -7.63 -9.81
C LEU A 117 2.75 -7.87 -10.23
N ILE A 118 3.02 -8.97 -10.94
CA ILE A 118 4.35 -9.25 -11.49
C ILE A 118 4.68 -8.26 -12.60
N SER A 119 3.74 -8.02 -13.52
CA SER A 119 3.98 -7.19 -14.71
C SER A 119 4.30 -5.73 -14.39
N ILE A 120 3.76 -5.19 -13.28
CA ILE A 120 3.97 -3.78 -12.91
C ILE A 120 5.27 -3.52 -12.15
N VAL A 121 6.01 -4.57 -11.76
CA VAL A 121 7.35 -4.50 -11.15
C VAL A 121 8.41 -5.17 -12.01
N SER A 122 8.10 -5.42 -13.28
CA SER A 122 9.00 -5.99 -14.27
C SER A 122 9.47 -4.93 -15.26
N HIS A 123 10.71 -5.07 -15.71
CA HIS A 123 11.29 -4.26 -16.76
C HIS A 123 12.02 -5.19 -17.76
N GLU A 124 11.82 -4.96 -19.08
CA GLU A 124 12.20 -5.91 -20.11
C GLU A 124 11.63 -7.31 -19.79
N ASP A 125 12.41 -8.34 -19.70
CA ASP A 125 11.95 -9.72 -19.40
C ASP A 125 12.28 -10.17 -17.97
N SER A 126 12.65 -9.23 -17.07
CA SER A 126 13.08 -9.54 -15.69
C SER A 126 12.22 -8.86 -14.65
N ILE A 127 12.13 -9.50 -13.46
CA ILE A 127 11.35 -9.06 -12.32
C ILE A 127 12.29 -8.36 -11.33
N TYR A 128 11.95 -7.14 -10.91
CA TYR A 128 12.78 -6.30 -10.05
C TYR A 128 12.17 -6.04 -8.67
N GLY A 129 10.88 -6.29 -8.48
CA GLY A 129 10.19 -6.10 -7.21
C GLY A 129 9.48 -7.36 -6.73
N GLY A 130 9.48 -7.58 -5.41
CA GLY A 130 8.68 -8.59 -4.75
C GLY A 130 7.69 -7.94 -3.77
N TRP A 131 6.45 -8.36 -3.76
CA TRP A 131 5.41 -7.77 -2.91
C TRP A 131 5.48 -8.31 -1.49
N THR A 132 5.53 -7.44 -0.50
CA THR A 132 5.54 -7.79 0.92
C THR A 132 4.16 -7.70 1.54
N ARG A 133 3.47 -6.57 1.30
CA ARG A 133 2.13 -6.26 1.80
C ARG A 133 1.25 -5.70 0.69
N LEU A 134 -0.08 -5.90 0.84
CA LEU A 134 -1.09 -5.28 -0.01
C LEU A 134 -2.23 -4.75 0.85
N PHE A 135 -2.83 -3.64 0.46
CA PHE A 135 -3.92 -3.00 1.19
C PHE A 135 -5.04 -2.58 0.24
N PRO A 136 -6.32 -2.68 0.63
CA PRO A 136 -7.43 -2.21 -0.19
C PRO A 136 -7.61 -0.69 -0.08
N ASN A 137 -7.82 -0.03 -1.23
CA ASN A 137 -8.23 1.38 -1.30
C ASN A 137 -9.74 1.54 -1.57
N SER A 138 -10.42 0.46 -1.96
CA SER A 138 -11.84 0.43 -2.34
C SER A 138 -12.75 0.22 -1.13
N LEU A 139 -12.73 1.10 -0.12
CA LEU A 139 -13.47 0.93 1.13
C LEU A 139 -14.45 2.08 1.41
N ILE A 140 -15.57 1.75 2.06
CA ILE A 140 -16.47 2.71 2.68
C ILE A 140 -16.46 2.47 4.20
N TRP A 141 -16.01 3.46 4.92
CA TRP A 141 -16.01 3.52 6.39
C TRP A 141 -17.29 4.21 6.85
N TYR A 142 -17.90 3.74 7.94
CA TYR A 142 -19.12 4.36 8.43
C TYR A 142 -19.28 4.24 9.94
N ASP A 143 -19.91 5.26 10.53
CA ASP A 143 -20.42 5.26 11.90
C ASP A 143 -21.66 4.38 11.96
N ILE A 144 -21.64 3.33 12.80
CA ILE A 144 -22.71 2.33 12.87
C ILE A 144 -24.02 2.95 13.36
N SER A 145 -23.97 3.76 14.40
CA SER A 145 -25.16 4.34 15.02
C SER A 145 -25.91 5.25 14.06
N LYS A 146 -25.19 6.17 13.40
CA LYS A 146 -25.79 7.09 12.42
C LYS A 146 -26.24 6.36 11.15
N PHE A 147 -25.48 5.37 10.68
CA PHE A 147 -25.82 4.57 9.52
C PHE A 147 -27.16 3.82 9.71
N GLU A 148 -27.35 3.19 10.86
CA GLU A 148 -28.60 2.47 11.20
C GLU A 148 -29.82 3.41 11.23
N GLN A 149 -29.65 4.63 11.75
CA GLN A 149 -30.73 5.64 11.79
C GLN A 149 -31.24 6.01 10.40
N HIS A 150 -30.36 6.00 9.38
CA HIS A 150 -30.70 6.43 8.02
C HIS A 150 -31.10 5.30 7.08
N ASN A 151 -30.96 4.04 7.50
CA ASN A 151 -31.36 2.84 6.73
C ASN A 151 -30.76 2.83 5.29
N VAL A 152 -29.48 3.18 5.15
CA VAL A 152 -28.75 3.12 3.90
C VAL A 152 -28.49 1.65 3.52
N LYS A 153 -28.36 1.35 2.22
CA LYS A 153 -28.09 0.01 1.70
C LYS A 153 -26.83 0.01 0.83
N PHE A 154 -26.05 -1.05 0.96
CA PHE A 154 -24.83 -1.30 0.16
C PHE A 154 -25.06 -2.34 -0.95
N ASP A 155 -26.30 -2.64 -1.34
CA ASP A 155 -26.63 -3.69 -2.32
C ASP A 155 -26.00 -3.44 -3.71
N SER A 156 -25.88 -2.18 -4.12
CA SER A 156 -25.20 -1.73 -5.33
C SER A 156 -24.77 -0.29 -5.19
N PHE A 157 -23.82 0.15 -6.03
CA PHE A 157 -23.38 1.55 -6.07
C PHE A 157 -24.55 2.51 -6.36
N GLU A 158 -25.45 2.14 -7.28
CA GLU A 158 -26.64 2.93 -7.61
C GLU A 158 -27.61 3.03 -6.41
N THR A 159 -27.83 1.91 -5.70
CA THR A 159 -28.70 1.88 -4.51
C THR A 159 -28.12 2.77 -3.41
N LEU A 160 -26.81 2.71 -3.20
CA LEU A 160 -26.09 3.54 -2.24
C LEU A 160 -26.24 5.03 -2.57
N LEU A 161 -25.93 5.45 -3.81
CA LEU A 161 -26.06 6.85 -4.23
C LEU A 161 -27.51 7.35 -4.13
N LYS A 162 -28.48 6.54 -4.55
CA LYS A 162 -29.90 6.90 -4.45
C LYS A 162 -30.35 7.05 -3.00
N GLY A 163 -29.88 6.19 -2.12
CA GLY A 163 -30.16 6.26 -0.69
C GLY A 163 -29.59 7.53 -0.05
N THR A 164 -28.31 7.83 -0.33
CA THR A 164 -27.61 8.99 0.23
C THR A 164 -28.13 10.31 -0.32
N LYS A 165 -28.52 10.39 -1.60
CA LYS A 165 -29.21 11.56 -2.15
C LYS A 165 -30.55 11.87 -1.46
N LYS A 166 -31.37 10.85 -1.14
CA LYS A 166 -32.59 11.05 -0.37
C LYS A 166 -32.36 11.60 1.03
N ILE A 167 -31.20 11.33 1.61
CA ILE A 167 -30.78 11.88 2.91
C ILE A 167 -30.37 13.34 2.71
N ALA A 168 -29.58 13.62 1.69
CA ALA A 168 -29.16 14.96 1.31
C ALA A 168 -30.34 15.90 0.99
N ASP A 169 -31.39 15.40 0.34
CA ASP A 169 -32.64 16.11 0.07
C ASP A 169 -33.37 16.56 1.34
N LYS A 170 -33.07 15.94 2.49
CA LYS A 170 -33.61 16.31 3.80
C LYS A 170 -32.72 17.31 4.54
N GLY A 171 -31.64 17.77 3.91
CA GLY A 171 -30.66 18.70 4.46
C GLY A 171 -29.63 18.05 5.38
N ILE A 172 -29.42 16.72 5.30
CA ILE A 172 -28.42 15.98 6.06
C ILE A 172 -27.32 15.54 5.11
N SER A 173 -26.08 15.92 5.40
CA SER A 173 -24.91 15.54 4.57
C SER A 173 -24.39 14.15 4.93
N PRO A 174 -24.64 13.10 4.11
CA PRO A 174 -24.26 11.73 4.51
C PRO A 174 -22.78 11.44 4.44
N TRP A 175 -22.02 12.16 3.60
CA TRP A 175 -20.62 11.86 3.31
C TRP A 175 -19.64 12.84 3.95
N CYS A 176 -18.68 12.30 4.70
CA CYS A 176 -17.47 12.98 5.12
C CYS A 176 -16.39 12.75 4.05
N ALA A 177 -15.84 13.80 3.48
CA ALA A 177 -14.83 13.68 2.43
C ALA A 177 -13.79 14.82 2.56
N ASN A 178 -12.58 14.46 2.96
CA ASN A 178 -11.42 15.33 3.06
C ASN A 178 -10.25 14.64 2.34
N SER A 179 -9.46 15.38 1.59
CA SER A 179 -8.28 14.86 0.91
C SER A 179 -7.11 15.83 0.86
N GLU A 180 -7.21 16.97 1.54
CA GLU A 180 -6.10 17.91 1.59
C GLU A 180 -4.88 17.22 2.20
N SER A 181 -3.76 17.27 1.50
CA SER A 181 -2.46 16.68 1.86
C SER A 181 -1.32 17.43 1.17
N SER A 182 -1.40 18.75 1.12
CA SER A 182 -0.42 19.63 0.47
C SER A 182 -0.24 19.29 -1.03
N ALA A 183 0.99 18.97 -1.45
CA ALA A 183 1.28 18.64 -2.86
C ALA A 183 0.56 17.39 -3.37
N SER A 184 0.17 16.49 -2.46
CA SER A 184 -0.52 15.23 -2.82
C SER A 184 -2.05 15.36 -2.87
N THR A 185 -2.62 16.55 -2.63
CA THR A 185 -4.07 16.76 -2.73
C THR A 185 -4.59 16.36 -4.11
N GLY A 186 -5.62 15.49 -4.14
CA GLY A 186 -6.18 14.94 -5.39
C GLY A 186 -6.08 13.41 -5.50
N TRP A 187 -5.18 12.78 -4.77
CA TRP A 187 -4.95 11.32 -4.83
C TRP A 187 -6.17 10.49 -4.39
N VAL A 188 -6.96 10.94 -3.42
CA VAL A 188 -8.18 10.23 -2.99
C VAL A 188 -9.22 10.20 -4.10
N GLN A 189 -9.33 11.27 -4.89
CA GLN A 189 -10.29 11.37 -5.99
C GLN A 189 -9.90 10.49 -7.17
N THR A 190 -8.61 10.26 -7.41
CA THR A 190 -8.17 9.25 -8.39
C THR A 190 -8.68 7.88 -8.00
N ASN A 191 -8.58 7.50 -6.73
CA ASN A 191 -9.07 6.22 -6.24
C ASN A 191 -10.59 6.06 -6.46
N TRP A 192 -11.40 7.10 -6.24
CA TRP A 192 -12.85 7.03 -6.52
C TRP A 192 -13.13 6.78 -8.01
N MET A 193 -12.43 7.48 -8.90
CA MET A 193 -12.56 7.26 -10.33
C MET A 193 -12.10 5.87 -10.74
N GLU A 194 -10.98 5.42 -10.19
CA GLU A 194 -10.38 4.12 -10.44
C GLU A 194 -11.25 2.97 -9.95
N ASP A 195 -11.89 3.09 -8.79
CA ASP A 195 -12.89 2.15 -8.30
C ASP A 195 -14.05 2.01 -9.29
N VAL A 196 -14.58 3.14 -9.79
CA VAL A 196 -15.65 3.11 -10.79
C VAL A 196 -15.14 2.53 -12.09
N LEU A 197 -13.96 2.92 -12.57
CA LEU A 197 -13.39 2.39 -13.82
C LEU A 197 -13.25 0.87 -13.76
N LEU A 198 -12.64 0.37 -12.68
CA LEU A 198 -12.40 -1.06 -12.48
C LEU A 198 -13.71 -1.84 -12.32
N THR A 199 -14.63 -1.37 -11.47
CA THR A 199 -15.88 -2.10 -11.19
C THR A 199 -16.89 -2.04 -12.33
N LYS A 200 -16.81 -1.03 -13.20
CA LYS A 200 -17.75 -0.83 -14.31
C LYS A 200 -17.24 -1.40 -15.63
N TYR A 201 -15.95 -1.24 -15.93
CA TYR A 201 -15.36 -1.59 -17.22
C TYR A 201 -14.36 -2.75 -17.17
N GLY A 202 -13.99 -3.19 -15.98
CA GLY A 202 -13.17 -4.39 -15.75
C GLY A 202 -11.67 -4.16 -15.81
N PRO A 203 -10.91 -5.23 -15.46
CA PRO A 203 -9.47 -5.20 -15.35
C PRO A 203 -8.73 -4.81 -16.63
N GLU A 204 -9.19 -5.29 -17.80
CA GLU A 204 -8.54 -5.00 -19.08
C GLU A 204 -8.50 -3.49 -19.39
N VAL A 205 -9.63 -2.81 -19.19
CA VAL A 205 -9.73 -1.36 -19.43
C VAL A 205 -8.92 -0.58 -18.41
N TYR A 206 -8.89 -1.05 -17.17
CA TYR A 206 -8.07 -0.49 -16.12
C TYR A 206 -6.58 -0.61 -16.46
N ASP A 207 -6.13 -1.77 -16.96
CA ASP A 207 -4.76 -2.03 -17.37
C ASP A 207 -4.34 -1.19 -18.59
N GLU A 208 -5.27 -0.93 -19.52
CA GLU A 208 -5.04 0.01 -20.62
C GLU A 208 -4.86 1.45 -20.13
N TRP A 209 -5.67 1.86 -19.15
CA TRP A 209 -5.57 3.18 -18.52
C TRP A 209 -4.27 3.36 -17.74
N SER A 210 -3.95 2.46 -16.83
CA SER A 210 -2.76 2.54 -15.99
C SER A 210 -1.44 2.54 -16.80
N LYS A 211 -1.47 1.98 -18.02
CA LYS A 211 -0.34 1.96 -18.97
C LYS A 211 -0.40 3.07 -20.03
N LEU A 212 -1.32 4.02 -19.89
CA LEU A 212 -1.53 5.14 -20.81
C LEU A 212 -1.77 4.70 -22.26
N LYS A 213 -2.35 3.51 -22.47
CA LYS A 213 -2.73 3.01 -23.82
C LYS A 213 -4.05 3.61 -24.29
N ILE A 214 -4.85 4.17 -23.40
CA ILE A 214 -6.05 4.96 -23.69
C ILE A 214 -5.88 6.36 -23.10
N ASN A 215 -6.36 7.36 -23.83
CA ASN A 215 -6.25 8.75 -23.44
C ASN A 215 -7.14 9.09 -22.25
N ALA A 216 -6.85 10.17 -21.53
CA ALA A 216 -7.69 10.68 -20.45
C ALA A 216 -9.09 11.09 -20.94
N SER A 217 -9.20 11.62 -22.17
CA SER A 217 -10.49 11.93 -22.81
C SER A 217 -11.27 10.70 -23.32
N ASN A 218 -10.76 9.47 -23.13
CA ASN A 218 -11.47 8.25 -23.50
C ASN A 218 -12.85 8.22 -22.83
N ILE A 219 -13.88 7.80 -23.59
CA ILE A 219 -15.27 7.80 -23.11
C ILE A 219 -15.46 7.01 -21.80
N LYS A 220 -14.70 5.93 -21.57
CA LYS A 220 -14.79 5.13 -20.33
C LYS A 220 -14.24 5.89 -19.14
N ILE A 221 -13.12 6.61 -19.30
CA ILE A 221 -12.55 7.49 -18.27
C ILE A 221 -13.52 8.63 -17.97
N PHE A 222 -13.97 9.34 -19.01
CA PHE A 222 -14.98 10.39 -18.89
C PHE A 222 -16.22 9.93 -18.11
N LEU A 223 -16.80 8.78 -18.49
CA LEU A 223 -17.99 8.24 -17.84
C LEU A 223 -17.74 7.72 -16.42
N SER A 224 -16.50 7.33 -16.07
CA SER A 224 -16.13 6.98 -14.70
C SER A 224 -16.13 8.23 -13.81
N ILE A 225 -15.55 9.34 -14.28
CA ILE A 225 -15.59 10.62 -13.55
C ILE A 225 -17.03 11.16 -13.48
N LYS A 226 -17.80 11.08 -14.56
CA LYS A 226 -19.24 11.44 -14.54
C LYS A 226 -20.05 10.61 -13.55
N HIS A 227 -19.66 9.38 -13.28
CA HIS A 227 -20.34 8.52 -12.32
C HIS A 227 -20.14 8.97 -10.86
N ILE A 228 -18.97 9.55 -10.54
CA ILE A 228 -18.71 10.15 -9.22
C ILE A 228 -19.13 11.63 -9.14
N GLU A 229 -19.54 12.25 -10.23
CA GLU A 229 -19.97 13.64 -10.24
C GLU A 229 -21.12 13.91 -9.25
N ASP A 230 -22.14 13.05 -9.27
CA ASP A 230 -23.25 13.14 -8.32
C ASP A 230 -22.82 12.89 -6.87
N PHE A 231 -21.81 12.05 -6.66
CA PHE A 231 -21.22 11.87 -5.32
C PHE A 231 -20.58 13.17 -4.83
N ILE A 232 -19.87 13.89 -5.70
CA ILE A 232 -19.13 15.10 -5.34
C ILE A 232 -20.03 16.35 -5.27
N PHE A 233 -20.90 16.56 -6.28
CA PHE A 233 -21.54 17.86 -6.51
C PHE A 233 -23.06 17.87 -6.25
N TYR A 234 -23.68 16.77 -5.85
CA TYR A 234 -25.08 16.80 -5.45
C TYR A 234 -25.25 17.66 -4.18
N ASP A 235 -26.27 18.49 -4.16
CA ASP A 235 -26.52 19.43 -3.06
C ASP A 235 -26.61 18.69 -1.70
N ASN A 236 -25.95 19.23 -0.70
CA ASN A 236 -25.83 18.65 0.65
C ASN A 236 -25.28 17.22 0.72
N HIS A 237 -24.66 16.67 -0.33
CA HIS A 237 -24.17 15.31 -0.30
C HIS A 237 -22.86 15.17 0.50
N ILE A 238 -21.97 16.16 0.36
CA ILE A 238 -20.69 16.22 1.08
C ILE A 238 -20.81 17.21 2.24
N TYR A 239 -20.41 16.80 3.42
CA TYR A 239 -20.37 17.63 4.62
C TYR A 239 -19.42 18.83 4.40
N ASN A 240 -19.93 20.04 4.67
CA ASN A 240 -19.30 21.31 4.35
C ASN A 240 -19.11 21.60 2.84
N GLY A 241 -19.82 20.86 1.96
CA GLY A 241 -19.81 21.04 0.52
C GLY A 241 -18.58 20.50 -0.21
N PRO A 242 -18.60 20.45 -1.55
CA PRO A 242 -17.53 19.86 -2.38
C PRO A 242 -16.14 20.49 -2.12
N GLY A 243 -16.06 21.79 -1.86
CA GLY A 243 -14.79 22.46 -1.57
C GLY A 243 -14.07 21.93 -0.33
N SER A 244 -14.79 21.33 0.63
CA SER A 244 -14.16 20.73 1.81
C SER A 244 -13.22 19.58 1.45
N ILE A 245 -13.51 18.87 0.37
CA ILE A 245 -12.72 17.73 -0.09
C ILE A 245 -11.25 18.13 -0.26
N ILE A 246 -10.97 19.25 -0.93
CA ILE A 246 -9.59 19.70 -1.24
C ILE A 246 -9.03 20.73 -0.25
N ASN A 247 -9.83 21.18 0.73
CA ASN A 247 -9.45 22.23 1.68
C ASN A 247 -9.40 21.74 3.14
N LYS A 248 -9.78 20.49 3.41
CA LYS A 248 -9.73 19.88 4.75
C LYS A 248 -8.80 18.70 4.76
N GLU A 249 -7.96 18.64 5.80
CA GLU A 249 -6.96 17.60 5.93
C GLU A 249 -7.59 16.20 6.08
N PHE A 250 -7.09 15.24 5.30
CA PHE A 250 -7.59 13.86 5.28
C PHE A 250 -7.38 13.11 6.61
N ARG A 251 -6.30 13.41 7.34
CA ARG A 251 -5.99 12.79 8.65
C ARG A 251 -7.04 13.06 9.72
N ASN A 252 -7.77 14.16 9.58
CA ASN A 252 -8.86 14.51 10.49
C ASN A 252 -10.18 13.80 10.15
N LEU A 253 -10.26 13.14 9.01
CA LEU A 253 -11.50 12.58 8.49
C LEU A 253 -12.11 11.50 9.39
N PRO A 254 -11.36 10.54 9.97
CA PRO A 254 -11.93 9.55 10.90
C PRO A 254 -12.53 10.19 12.15
N LYS A 255 -11.89 11.22 12.69
CA LYS A 255 -12.42 11.97 13.84
C LYS A 255 -13.72 12.70 13.48
N VAL A 256 -13.81 13.29 12.29
CA VAL A 256 -15.03 13.94 11.81
C VAL A 256 -16.15 12.94 11.64
N LEU A 257 -15.86 11.75 11.07
CA LEU A 257 -16.83 10.67 10.88
C LEU A 257 -17.46 10.23 12.19
N LEU A 258 -16.67 10.07 13.25
CA LEU A 258 -17.08 9.51 14.54
C LEU A 258 -17.47 10.57 15.59
N ASP A 259 -17.51 11.85 15.21
CA ASP A 259 -17.94 12.93 16.07
C ASP A 259 -19.48 13.05 16.09
N ASP A 260 -20.10 12.85 17.23
CA ASP A 260 -21.56 12.96 17.42
C ASP A 260 -22.16 14.29 17.00
N SER A 261 -21.35 15.36 16.97
CA SER A 261 -21.78 16.70 16.57
C SER A 261 -21.80 16.91 15.06
N THR A 262 -21.27 15.98 14.25
CA THR A 262 -21.30 16.04 12.79
C THR A 262 -22.48 15.26 12.20
N GLU A 263 -22.95 15.71 11.04
CA GLU A 263 -24.04 15.04 10.34
C GLU A 263 -23.56 13.86 9.49
N CYS A 264 -22.35 13.93 8.96
CA CYS A 264 -21.84 12.91 8.06
C CYS A 264 -21.45 11.64 8.81
N PHE A 265 -21.68 10.51 8.15
CA PHE A 265 -21.53 9.20 8.78
C PHE A 265 -20.93 8.12 7.86
N MET A 266 -20.54 8.48 6.65
CA MET A 266 -19.83 7.60 5.71
C MET A 266 -18.65 8.32 5.10
N SER A 267 -17.58 7.56 4.78
CA SER A 267 -16.43 8.05 4.03
C SER A 267 -15.94 7.01 3.04
N TRP A 268 -15.74 7.40 1.80
CA TRP A 268 -15.13 6.57 0.78
C TRP A 268 -13.61 6.80 0.79
N SER A 269 -12.90 5.90 1.45
CA SER A 269 -11.46 6.03 1.73
C SER A 269 -10.80 4.65 1.75
N GLY A 270 -9.48 4.60 1.57
CA GLY A 270 -8.71 3.37 1.61
C GLY A 270 -8.34 2.91 3.01
N HIS A 271 -7.52 1.86 3.07
CA HIS A 271 -6.97 1.28 4.29
C HIS A 271 -6.34 2.31 5.25
N TYR A 272 -5.64 3.30 4.72
CA TYR A 272 -4.98 4.36 5.51
C TYR A 272 -5.91 5.11 6.47
N PHE A 273 -7.23 5.08 6.27
CA PHE A 273 -8.22 5.70 7.14
C PHE A 273 -8.10 5.20 8.59
N ARG A 274 -7.77 3.94 8.80
CA ARG A 274 -7.64 3.31 10.12
C ARG A 274 -6.55 3.91 10.99
N TYR A 275 -5.49 4.48 10.41
CA TYR A 275 -4.37 5.07 11.15
C TYR A 275 -4.75 6.29 11.98
N TYR A 276 -5.87 6.91 11.67
CA TYR A 276 -6.33 8.16 12.28
C TYR A 276 -7.65 7.99 13.02
N ILE A 277 -8.15 6.77 13.18
CA ILE A 277 -9.33 6.47 14.00
C ILE A 277 -8.98 6.76 15.47
N PRO A 278 -9.86 7.46 16.22
CA PRO A 278 -9.65 7.68 17.64
C PRO A 278 -9.44 6.38 18.42
N GLU A 279 -8.45 6.36 19.32
CA GLU A 279 -8.02 5.14 20.05
C GLU A 279 -9.14 4.50 20.92
N ASP A 280 -10.13 5.29 21.33
CA ASP A 280 -11.29 4.84 22.11
C ASP A 280 -12.41 4.24 21.27
N SER A 281 -12.31 4.32 19.93
CA SER A 281 -13.31 3.79 18.99
C SER A 281 -13.05 2.34 18.63
N GLN A 282 -14.09 1.51 18.59
CA GLN A 282 -14.01 0.07 18.40
C GLN A 282 -14.66 -0.37 17.09
N TYR A 283 -13.95 -1.20 16.32
CA TYR A 283 -14.49 -1.84 15.12
C TYR A 283 -15.69 -2.74 15.48
N LEU A 284 -16.73 -2.72 14.66
CA LEU A 284 -18.02 -3.42 14.82
C LEU A 284 -18.85 -2.98 16.01
N LYS A 285 -18.47 -1.91 16.70
CA LYS A 285 -19.24 -1.30 17.76
C LYS A 285 -19.54 0.17 17.45
N ASP A 286 -18.51 0.96 17.21
CA ASP A 286 -18.64 2.39 16.95
C ASP A 286 -18.57 2.65 15.45
N PHE A 287 -17.71 1.94 14.73
CA PHE A 287 -17.57 2.02 13.28
C PHE A 287 -17.48 0.66 12.62
N ALA A 288 -17.76 0.64 11.32
CA ALA A 288 -17.50 -0.52 10.48
C ALA A 288 -17.00 -0.09 9.09
N VAL A 289 -16.57 -1.06 8.31
CA VAL A 289 -16.07 -0.85 6.95
C VAL A 289 -16.69 -1.88 6.02
N THR A 290 -16.92 -1.48 4.79
CA THR A 290 -17.34 -2.38 3.72
C THR A 290 -16.59 -2.07 2.44
N ASN A 291 -16.50 -3.07 1.54
CA ASN A 291 -15.99 -2.82 0.20
C ASN A 291 -16.96 -1.91 -0.57
N VAL A 292 -16.43 -1.05 -1.44
CA VAL A 292 -17.25 -0.23 -2.34
C VAL A 292 -18.17 -1.14 -3.16
N PRO A 293 -19.49 -0.89 -3.18
CA PRO A 293 -20.43 -1.70 -3.96
C PRO A 293 -20.08 -1.72 -5.43
N LYS A 294 -20.12 -2.91 -6.05
CA LYS A 294 -19.68 -3.10 -7.43
C LYS A 294 -20.77 -2.74 -8.44
N ILE A 295 -20.37 -2.44 -9.67
CA ILE A 295 -21.29 -2.07 -10.76
C ILE A 295 -21.50 -3.29 -11.66
N ASN A 296 -20.47 -3.81 -12.33
CA ASN A 296 -20.55 -4.95 -13.25
C ASN A 296 -19.54 -6.07 -12.89
N PHE A 297 -18.39 -5.70 -12.33
CA PHE A 297 -17.31 -6.65 -12.01
C PHE A 297 -17.23 -6.86 -10.51
N GLU A 298 -17.79 -7.97 -10.05
CA GLU A 298 -17.73 -8.38 -8.65
C GLU A 298 -16.29 -8.68 -8.22
N ASN A 299 -16.01 -8.49 -6.93
CA ASN A 299 -14.70 -8.71 -6.29
C ASN A 299 -13.55 -7.82 -6.80
N SER A 300 -13.81 -6.83 -7.64
CA SER A 300 -12.81 -5.86 -8.07
C SER A 300 -12.36 -5.00 -6.89
N VAL A 301 -11.04 -4.82 -6.74
CA VAL A 301 -10.44 -4.01 -5.67
C VAL A 301 -9.29 -3.20 -6.24
N VAL A 302 -9.33 -1.89 -6.09
CA VAL A 302 -8.16 -1.04 -6.22
C VAL A 302 -7.39 -1.09 -4.90
N GLY A 303 -6.07 -1.24 -4.96
CA GLY A 303 -5.25 -1.31 -3.76
C GLY A 303 -3.85 -0.76 -3.94
N ILE A 304 -3.12 -0.77 -2.86
CA ILE A 304 -1.72 -0.35 -2.77
C ILE A 304 -0.90 -1.41 -2.04
N GLY A 305 0.41 -1.23 -1.93
CA GLY A 305 1.27 -2.15 -1.20
C GLY A 305 2.73 -1.75 -1.25
N ASP A 306 3.59 -2.62 -0.70
CA ASP A 306 5.02 -2.37 -0.63
C ASP A 306 5.79 -3.43 -1.40
N ASN A 307 6.76 -2.99 -2.20
CA ASN A 307 7.72 -3.82 -2.90
C ASN A 307 9.06 -3.84 -2.20
N ILE A 308 9.73 -4.99 -2.23
CA ILE A 308 11.13 -5.12 -1.87
C ILE A 308 11.99 -5.26 -3.11
N VAL A 309 13.11 -4.55 -3.17
CA VAL A 309 14.05 -4.55 -4.30
C VAL A 309 15.48 -4.82 -3.85
N LEU A 310 16.28 -5.38 -4.74
CA LEU A 310 17.68 -5.74 -4.50
C LEU A 310 18.61 -4.63 -5.03
N ILE A 311 19.28 -3.90 -4.12
CA ILE A 311 20.25 -2.84 -4.48
C ILE A 311 21.65 -3.43 -4.70
N LYS A 312 22.04 -4.45 -3.93
CA LYS A 312 23.36 -5.11 -4.06
C LYS A 312 23.19 -6.59 -4.34
N ASP A 313 23.67 -7.02 -5.49
CA ASP A 313 23.66 -8.43 -5.91
C ASP A 313 24.70 -9.23 -5.13
N ASN A 314 24.27 -9.79 -4.01
CA ASN A 314 25.04 -10.73 -3.21
C ASN A 314 24.12 -11.77 -2.55
N GLU A 315 24.70 -12.95 -2.26
CA GLU A 315 23.97 -14.09 -1.72
C GLU A 315 23.25 -13.82 -0.41
N LEU A 316 23.80 -12.95 0.43
CA LEU A 316 23.20 -12.64 1.72
C LEU A 316 21.93 -11.81 1.57
N SER A 317 21.98 -10.76 0.74
CA SER A 317 20.81 -9.93 0.43
C SER A 317 19.72 -10.75 -0.24
N LYS A 318 20.06 -11.64 -1.17
CA LYS A 318 19.12 -12.57 -1.83
C LYS A 318 18.43 -13.48 -0.81
N LYS A 319 19.19 -14.06 0.15
CA LYS A 319 18.60 -14.89 1.21
C LYS A 319 17.65 -14.11 2.12
N VAL A 320 17.98 -12.87 2.47
CA VAL A 320 17.09 -12.00 3.26
C VAL A 320 15.79 -11.72 2.49
N ILE A 321 15.87 -11.34 1.23
CA ILE A 321 14.69 -11.11 0.38
C ILE A 321 13.84 -12.39 0.27
N SER A 322 14.46 -13.54 0.02
CA SER A 322 13.74 -14.83 -0.05
C SER A 322 12.95 -15.13 1.23
N LYS A 323 13.51 -14.80 2.40
CA LYS A 323 12.83 -14.96 3.69
C LYS A 323 11.66 -13.97 3.85
N ILE A 324 11.85 -12.71 3.47
CA ILE A 324 10.80 -11.68 3.53
C ILE A 324 9.65 -11.99 2.56
N LEU A 325 9.91 -12.56 1.40
CA LEU A 325 8.88 -12.96 0.44
C LEU A 325 8.24 -14.32 0.74
N SER A 326 8.72 -15.04 1.75
CA SER A 326 8.16 -16.34 2.12
C SER A 326 6.79 -16.23 2.77
N LYS A 327 6.00 -17.32 2.71
CA LYS A 327 4.69 -17.41 3.39
C LYS A 327 4.77 -17.33 4.92
N ASN A 328 5.95 -17.39 5.50
CA ASN A 328 6.17 -17.33 6.94
C ASN A 328 6.52 -15.92 7.43
N PHE A 329 6.82 -14.99 6.53
CA PHE A 329 7.06 -13.60 6.89
C PHE A 329 5.75 -12.93 7.35
N GLY A 330 5.81 -12.19 8.43
CA GLY A 330 4.65 -11.53 9.01
C GLY A 330 3.77 -12.42 9.90
N VAL A 331 4.21 -13.65 10.22
CA VAL A 331 3.49 -14.56 11.12
C VAL A 331 3.41 -13.97 12.53
N THR A 332 4.52 -13.50 13.08
CA THR A 332 4.57 -12.85 14.39
C THR A 332 3.80 -11.54 14.34
N TRP A 333 4.05 -10.72 13.34
CA TRP A 333 3.35 -9.45 13.13
C TRP A 333 1.82 -9.62 13.09
N SER A 334 1.29 -10.60 12.34
CA SER A 334 -0.15 -10.88 12.23
C SER A 334 -0.78 -11.41 13.52
N SER A 335 0.01 -11.89 14.48
CA SER A 335 -0.48 -12.43 15.75
C SER A 335 -0.86 -11.35 16.76
N TYR A 336 -0.45 -10.11 16.57
CA TYR A 336 -0.82 -8.99 17.43
C TYR A 336 -2.27 -8.55 17.20
N GLN A 337 -2.94 -8.06 18.26
CA GLN A 337 -4.36 -7.66 18.20
C GLN A 337 -4.58 -6.36 17.43
N ASP A 338 -3.59 -5.51 17.37
CA ASP A 338 -3.60 -4.22 16.68
C ASP A 338 -3.01 -4.26 15.27
N THR A 339 -2.63 -5.46 14.78
CA THR A 339 -1.98 -5.62 13.48
C THR A 339 -2.82 -5.16 12.30
N GLU A 340 -2.15 -4.59 11.32
CA GLU A 340 -2.68 -4.24 10.00
C GLU A 340 -1.96 -4.99 8.86
N PHE A 341 -1.12 -5.96 9.18
CA PHE A 341 -0.33 -6.69 8.20
C PHE A 341 -1.20 -7.58 7.32
N ILE A 342 -1.23 -7.29 6.02
CA ILE A 342 -1.87 -8.10 4.98
C ILE A 342 -0.78 -8.61 4.04
N SER A 343 -0.39 -9.87 4.19
CA SER A 343 0.62 -10.49 3.35
C SER A 343 0.19 -10.48 1.87
N ALA A 344 1.09 -10.07 1.00
CA ALA A 344 0.89 -10.19 -0.45
C ALA A 344 1.01 -11.65 -0.95
N ASN A 345 1.66 -12.52 -0.16
CA ASN A 345 1.87 -13.92 -0.52
C ASN A 345 0.56 -14.72 -0.41
N GLN A 346 0.05 -15.23 -1.53
CA GLN A 346 -1.21 -15.99 -1.59
C GLN A 346 -1.20 -17.29 -0.75
N ASN A 347 -0.02 -17.78 -0.35
CA ASN A 347 0.13 -18.97 0.49
C ASN A 347 0.23 -18.67 1.99
N PHE A 348 0.05 -17.39 2.39
CA PHE A 348 0.07 -16.98 3.79
C PHE A 348 -1.08 -17.63 4.58
N ASN A 349 -0.81 -18.06 5.82
CA ASN A 349 -1.84 -18.64 6.66
C ASN A 349 -2.68 -17.58 7.35
N LYS A 350 -3.82 -17.22 6.78
CA LYS A 350 -4.74 -16.20 7.31
C LYS A 350 -5.31 -16.49 8.70
N GLN A 351 -5.25 -17.74 9.18
CA GLN A 351 -5.81 -18.10 10.50
C GLN A 351 -5.03 -17.50 11.67
N ILE A 352 -3.79 -17.05 11.42
CA ILE A 352 -2.96 -16.39 12.43
C ILE A 352 -3.25 -14.90 12.59
N ILE A 353 -3.96 -14.29 11.66
CA ILE A 353 -4.35 -12.87 11.78
C ILE A 353 -5.29 -12.75 13.00
N ASN A 354 -4.92 -11.91 13.96
CA ASN A 354 -5.68 -11.78 15.20
C ASN A 354 -6.67 -10.61 15.19
N ASN A 355 -6.40 -9.56 14.42
CA ASN A 355 -7.26 -8.38 14.30
C ASN A 355 -8.44 -8.62 13.35
N GLU A 356 -9.68 -8.38 13.78
CA GLU A 356 -10.89 -8.65 12.99
C GLU A 356 -11.02 -7.72 11.76
N LEU A 357 -10.63 -6.46 11.89
CA LEU A 357 -10.61 -5.53 10.75
C LEU A 357 -9.60 -5.99 9.70
N THR A 358 -8.41 -6.38 10.13
CA THR A 358 -7.36 -6.91 9.23
C THR A 358 -7.78 -8.23 8.57
N LYS A 359 -8.50 -9.11 9.28
CA LYS A 359 -9.11 -10.31 8.67
C LYS A 359 -10.08 -9.95 7.55
N TYR A 360 -10.90 -8.95 7.78
CA TYR A 360 -11.86 -8.48 6.79
C TYR A 360 -11.15 -7.91 5.55
N GLU A 361 -10.20 -6.99 5.75
CA GLU A 361 -9.41 -6.39 4.66
C GLU A 361 -8.58 -7.44 3.91
N TYR A 362 -7.97 -8.41 4.63
CA TYR A 362 -7.28 -9.56 4.04
C TYR A 362 -8.22 -10.33 3.11
N SER A 363 -9.45 -10.60 3.54
CA SER A 363 -10.40 -11.34 2.70
C SER A 363 -10.75 -10.60 1.42
N ILE A 364 -10.93 -9.28 1.47
CA ILE A 364 -11.19 -8.43 0.29
C ILE A 364 -10.03 -8.52 -0.71
N VAL A 365 -8.79 -8.33 -0.23
CA VAL A 365 -7.60 -8.37 -1.08
C VAL A 365 -7.41 -9.75 -1.70
N HIS A 366 -7.43 -10.80 -0.88
CA HIS A 366 -7.13 -12.15 -1.36
C HIS A 366 -8.23 -12.74 -2.25
N ASP A 367 -9.50 -12.43 -2.01
CA ASP A 367 -10.59 -12.81 -2.92
C ASP A 367 -10.42 -12.16 -4.30
N ALA A 368 -9.98 -10.89 -4.32
CA ALA A 368 -9.68 -10.19 -5.56
C ALA A 368 -8.43 -10.74 -6.27
N LEU A 369 -7.37 -11.09 -5.54
CA LEU A 369 -6.16 -11.72 -6.08
C LEU A 369 -6.46 -13.07 -6.75
N GLN A 370 -7.25 -13.92 -6.07
CA GLN A 370 -7.63 -15.24 -6.58
C GLN A 370 -8.48 -15.19 -7.85
N LYS A 371 -9.20 -14.09 -8.07
CA LYS A 371 -10.08 -13.88 -9.23
C LYS A 371 -9.46 -12.98 -10.30
N ASP A 372 -8.18 -12.65 -10.17
CA ASP A 372 -7.44 -11.70 -11.02
C ASP A 372 -8.17 -10.34 -11.19
N SER A 373 -8.82 -9.89 -10.12
CA SER A 373 -9.61 -8.66 -10.08
C SER A 373 -9.07 -7.59 -9.12
N PHE A 374 -7.95 -7.87 -8.46
CA PHE A 374 -7.15 -6.86 -7.76
C PHE A 374 -6.36 -6.04 -8.80
N ARG A 375 -6.38 -4.72 -8.68
CA ARG A 375 -5.52 -3.83 -9.46
C ARG A 375 -4.84 -2.84 -8.55
N TYR A 376 -3.56 -2.62 -8.81
CA TYR A 376 -2.83 -1.58 -8.10
C TYR A 376 -3.31 -0.20 -8.55
N ASP A 377 -3.28 0.79 -7.64
CA ASP A 377 -3.60 2.19 -7.90
C ASP A 377 -2.92 2.67 -9.20
N ALA A 378 -3.69 3.09 -10.20
CA ALA A 378 -3.16 3.43 -11.52
C ALA A 378 -2.28 4.67 -11.46
N SER A 379 -2.58 5.62 -10.58
CA SER A 379 -1.76 6.82 -10.40
C SER A 379 -0.35 6.51 -9.88
N GLU A 380 -0.18 5.41 -9.17
CA GLU A 380 1.10 4.92 -8.66
C GLU A 380 1.85 3.99 -9.65
N ILE A 381 1.15 3.48 -10.68
CA ILE A 381 1.75 2.73 -11.80
C ILE A 381 2.27 3.69 -12.87
N MET A 382 1.57 4.81 -13.10
CA MET A 382 1.95 5.83 -14.08
C MET A 382 3.25 6.52 -13.67
N ALA A 383 4.00 7.04 -14.65
CA ALA A 383 5.15 7.89 -14.37
C ALA A 383 4.75 9.06 -13.45
N ARG A 384 5.57 9.36 -12.43
CA ARG A 384 5.26 10.39 -11.40
C ARG A 384 4.73 11.71 -11.96
N PRO A 385 5.32 12.30 -13.04
CA PRO A 385 4.79 13.54 -13.57
C PRO A 385 3.33 13.47 -14.04
N ILE A 386 2.87 12.27 -14.41
CA ILE A 386 1.49 12.03 -14.88
C ILE A 386 0.61 11.61 -13.73
N GLY A 387 0.92 10.51 -13.07
CA GLY A 387 0.07 9.92 -12.03
C GLY A 387 -0.03 10.81 -10.79
N SER A 388 1.12 11.07 -10.13
CA SER A 388 1.17 11.79 -8.85
C SER A 388 1.14 13.30 -8.97
N ASN A 389 1.22 13.87 -10.18
CA ASN A 389 1.13 15.32 -10.38
C ASN A 389 -0.07 15.71 -11.24
N LEU A 390 -0.05 15.42 -12.54
CA LEU A 390 -1.08 15.92 -13.46
C LEU A 390 -2.47 15.35 -13.17
N LEU A 391 -2.56 14.06 -12.85
CA LEU A 391 -3.85 13.43 -12.56
C LEU A 391 -4.44 13.92 -11.22
N TRP A 392 -3.61 14.10 -10.19
CA TRP A 392 -4.06 14.68 -8.91
C TRP A 392 -4.48 16.14 -9.08
N GLU A 393 -3.72 16.93 -9.84
CA GLU A 393 -4.07 18.33 -10.13
C GLU A 393 -5.38 18.42 -10.93
N LEU A 394 -5.61 17.53 -11.89
CA LEU A 394 -6.88 17.46 -12.63
C LEU A 394 -8.07 17.35 -11.67
N PHE A 395 -8.04 16.44 -10.70
CA PHE A 395 -9.15 16.27 -9.76
C PHE A 395 -9.30 17.46 -8.82
N LYS A 396 -8.21 18.09 -8.42
CA LYS A 396 -8.23 19.29 -7.61
C LYS A 396 -8.91 20.45 -8.37
N GLU A 397 -8.54 20.65 -9.64
CA GLU A 397 -9.18 21.64 -10.51
C GLU A 397 -10.64 21.30 -10.83
N TYR A 398 -10.96 20.00 -11.04
CA TYR A 398 -12.32 19.56 -11.27
C TYR A 398 -13.25 19.92 -10.10
N ILE A 399 -12.80 19.72 -8.87
CA ILE A 399 -13.57 20.10 -7.68
C ILE A 399 -13.67 21.61 -7.56
N ARG A 400 -12.61 22.36 -7.86
CA ARG A 400 -12.56 23.81 -7.75
C ARG A 400 -13.39 24.51 -8.80
N GLU A 401 -13.29 24.09 -10.05
CA GLU A 401 -13.95 24.74 -11.19
C GLU A 401 -15.35 24.19 -11.48
N GLY A 402 -15.68 23.01 -10.97
CA GLY A 402 -16.97 22.36 -11.14
C GLY A 402 -17.07 21.46 -12.37
N PRO A 403 -18.16 20.67 -12.45
CA PRO A 403 -18.31 19.57 -13.40
C PRO A 403 -18.36 19.96 -14.87
N GLN A 404 -18.71 21.23 -15.17
CA GLN A 404 -18.79 21.76 -16.54
C GLN A 404 -17.41 21.83 -17.24
N ASN A 405 -16.31 21.79 -16.48
CA ASN A 405 -14.96 21.91 -17.01
C ASN A 405 -14.30 20.55 -17.31
N LEU A 406 -14.96 19.41 -17.00
CA LEU A 406 -14.37 18.09 -17.12
C LEU A 406 -13.75 17.81 -18.51
N VAL A 407 -14.50 18.09 -19.59
CA VAL A 407 -14.01 17.86 -20.98
C VAL A 407 -12.76 18.67 -21.27
N LYS A 408 -12.72 19.93 -20.83
CA LYS A 408 -11.54 20.79 -20.98
C LYS A 408 -10.34 20.20 -20.23
N LEU A 409 -10.52 19.83 -18.98
CA LEU A 409 -9.45 19.27 -18.13
C LEU A 409 -8.88 17.97 -18.69
N LEU A 410 -9.72 17.04 -19.17
CA LEU A 410 -9.27 15.80 -19.78
C LEU A 410 -8.49 16.03 -21.08
N ASN A 411 -8.95 16.97 -21.94
CA ASN A 411 -8.22 17.31 -23.16
C ASN A 411 -6.88 18.05 -22.88
N GLU A 412 -6.77 18.76 -21.77
CA GLU A 412 -5.52 19.40 -21.33
C GLU A 412 -4.54 18.35 -20.80
N LEU A 413 -5.03 17.36 -20.06
CA LEU A 413 -4.22 16.23 -19.61
C LEU A 413 -3.67 15.43 -20.80
N ASP A 414 -4.50 15.11 -21.82
CA ASP A 414 -4.07 14.38 -23.03
C ASP A 414 -2.97 15.08 -23.83
N LYS A 415 -2.83 16.40 -23.71
CA LYS A 415 -1.75 17.14 -24.37
C LYS A 415 -0.41 17.05 -23.64
N GLN A 416 -0.42 16.58 -22.40
CA GLN A 416 0.75 16.51 -21.53
C GLN A 416 1.25 15.06 -21.35
N ILE A 417 0.43 14.07 -21.73
CA ILE A 417 0.77 12.65 -21.84
C ILE A 417 1.28 12.33 -23.24
#